data_5be3b22a21f9ae6f9c0f8de088fd41c6
#
_entry.id   5be3b22a21f9ae6f9c0f8de088fd41c6
#
_cell.length_a   1.000
_cell.length_b   1.000
_cell.length_c   1.000
_cell.angle_alpha   90.00
_cell.angle_beta   90.00
_cell.angle_gamma   90.00
#
_symmetry.space_group_name_H-M   'P 1'
#
loop_
_entity.id
_entity.type
_entity.pdbx_description
1 polymer ?
#
loop_
_entity_poly.entity_id
_entity_poly.type
_entity_poly.pdbx_seq_one_letter_code
_entity_poly.pdbx_strand_id
1 'polypeptide(L)'
;RDRLFADHADVWNKAFGMMNKSDADPNGNYADYLAGTVESNKDSFTDDELKTLNEDIETIRKIEEQIAELENKNKSSDDNKKDSSKASSVFSDFSGEDFDGNKVDDSLFSGNAVTVVNFWFTGCKPCVAELSKLNELNDAIKSMGGEVVGINTETFDGNKTAIKEAASVLESQGVKYRNLSIDSSSAAGKYASEIMAFPTTILVDRNGNIVGEPMLGGIDNQDNYDALMKQIQSVIDADSTNKSVSYTHLRAHET
;
A
#
# COMPACT_ATOMS: atom_id res chain seq x y z
N ARG A 1 13.41 12.59 -3.09
CA ARG A 1 12.40 13.47 -2.48
C ARG A 1 12.74 13.77 -1.03
N ASP A 2 12.78 12.75 -0.16
CA ASP A 2 12.95 12.89 1.29
C ASP A 2 14.26 13.57 1.68
N ARG A 3 15.32 13.32 0.92
CA ARG A 3 16.61 13.98 1.13
C ARG A 3 16.54 15.48 0.84
N LEU A 4 15.85 15.89 -0.23
CA LEU A 4 15.64 17.31 -0.55
C LEU A 4 14.86 18.02 0.57
N PHE A 5 13.80 17.38 1.07
CA PHE A 5 13.00 17.93 2.18
C PHE A 5 13.80 17.99 3.49
N ALA A 6 14.69 17.03 3.73
CA ALA A 6 15.57 17.05 4.90
C ALA A 6 16.68 18.12 4.79
N ASP A 7 17.28 18.28 3.60
CA ASP A 7 18.34 19.25 3.36
C ASP A 7 17.83 20.70 3.46
N HIS A 8 16.54 20.95 3.17
CA HIS A 8 15.88 22.25 3.24
C HIS A 8 14.66 22.27 4.18
N ALA A 9 14.78 21.56 5.32
CA ALA A 9 13.64 21.28 6.22
C ALA A 9 12.91 22.54 6.71
N ASP A 10 13.62 23.62 7.02
CA ASP A 10 13.02 24.86 7.53
C ASP A 10 12.05 25.48 6.52
N VAL A 11 12.44 25.52 5.25
CA VAL A 11 11.63 26.10 4.17
C VAL A 11 10.46 25.16 3.82
N TRP A 12 10.72 23.87 3.72
CA TRP A 12 9.67 22.89 3.42
C TRP A 12 8.64 22.74 4.55
N ASN A 13 9.04 22.80 5.82
CA ASN A 13 8.08 22.77 6.93
C ASN A 13 7.12 23.98 6.87
N LYS A 14 7.61 25.14 6.46
CA LYS A 14 6.80 26.33 6.23
C LYS A 14 5.82 26.13 5.07
N ALA A 15 6.28 25.59 3.94
CA ALA A 15 5.44 25.28 2.79
C ALA A 15 4.38 24.21 3.12
N PHE A 16 4.75 23.14 3.81
CA PHE A 16 3.83 22.07 4.22
C PHE A 16 2.75 22.57 5.21
N GLY A 17 3.09 23.54 6.05
CA GLY A 17 2.10 24.17 6.93
C GLY A 17 1.01 24.97 6.20
N MET A 18 1.22 25.30 4.92
CA MET A 18 0.28 26.04 4.06
C MET A 18 -0.49 25.14 3.09
N MET A 19 -0.16 23.85 3.04
CA MET A 19 -0.83 22.88 2.16
C MET A 19 -2.25 22.59 2.62
N ASN A 20 -3.21 22.69 1.70
CA ASN A 20 -4.58 22.32 1.95
C ASN A 20 -4.87 20.99 1.22
N LYS A 21 -5.24 19.97 1.99
CA LYS A 21 -5.51 18.62 1.43
C LYS A 21 -6.66 18.59 0.40
N SER A 22 -7.56 19.59 0.43
CA SER A 22 -8.66 19.71 -0.54
C SER A 22 -8.21 20.12 -1.93
N ASP A 23 -6.99 20.63 -2.09
CA ASP A 23 -6.49 21.16 -3.35
C ASP A 23 -5.58 20.14 -4.09
N ALA A 24 -5.35 18.97 -3.50
CA ALA A 24 -4.61 17.89 -4.13
C ALA A 24 -5.49 17.18 -5.18
N ASP A 25 -5.08 17.25 -6.45
CA ASP A 25 -5.65 16.40 -7.49
C ASP A 25 -5.12 14.96 -7.31
N PRO A 26 -5.96 13.97 -7.02
CA PRO A 26 -5.52 12.58 -6.82
C PRO A 26 -4.88 11.95 -8.07
N ASN A 27 -5.11 12.55 -9.26
CA ASN A 27 -4.48 12.15 -10.53
C ASN A 27 -3.39 13.13 -10.98
N GLY A 28 -3.11 14.16 -10.20
CA GLY A 28 -2.15 15.20 -10.51
C GLY A 28 -0.69 14.79 -10.20
N ASN A 29 0.25 15.43 -10.90
CA ASN A 29 1.67 15.33 -10.59
C ASN A 29 1.97 16.03 -9.26
N TYR A 30 2.72 15.36 -8.37
CA TYR A 30 3.00 15.88 -7.04
C TYR A 30 3.86 17.15 -7.07
N ALA A 31 4.80 17.26 -8.01
CA ALA A 31 5.58 18.48 -8.20
C ALA A 31 4.70 19.67 -8.60
N ASP A 32 3.65 19.45 -9.42
CA ASP A 32 2.71 20.49 -9.80
C ASP A 32 1.85 20.94 -8.62
N TYR A 33 1.44 20.02 -7.75
CA TYR A 33 0.76 20.35 -6.52
C TYR A 33 1.61 21.21 -5.57
N LEU A 34 2.90 20.85 -5.40
CA LEU A 34 3.85 21.64 -4.62
C LEU A 34 4.05 23.02 -5.22
N ALA A 35 4.23 23.12 -6.55
CA ALA A 35 4.38 24.39 -7.27
C ALA A 35 3.16 25.29 -7.08
N GLY A 36 1.96 24.74 -7.20
CA GLY A 36 0.71 25.46 -6.97
C GLY A 36 0.58 25.99 -5.55
N THR A 37 0.99 25.20 -4.55
CA THR A 37 0.99 25.63 -3.14
C THR A 37 1.97 26.78 -2.91
N VAL A 38 3.19 26.67 -3.43
CA VAL A 38 4.21 27.71 -3.30
C VAL A 38 3.78 29.01 -3.99
N GLU A 39 3.29 28.94 -5.23
CA GLU A 39 2.82 30.11 -5.99
C GLU A 39 1.63 30.80 -5.31
N SER A 40 0.68 30.03 -4.78
CA SER A 40 -0.49 30.57 -4.07
C SER A 40 -0.14 31.28 -2.78
N ASN A 41 1.03 30.99 -2.19
CA ASN A 41 1.49 31.53 -0.92
C ASN A 41 2.82 32.30 -1.06
N LYS A 42 3.20 32.72 -2.25
CA LYS A 42 4.52 33.32 -2.56
C LYS A 42 4.87 34.50 -1.68
N ASP A 43 3.90 35.33 -1.33
CA ASP A 43 4.10 36.50 -0.47
C ASP A 43 4.53 36.14 0.98
N SER A 44 4.43 34.88 1.34
CA SER A 44 4.87 34.35 2.64
C SER A 44 6.34 33.92 2.64
N PHE A 45 7.01 33.87 1.49
CA PHE A 45 8.40 33.43 1.35
C PHE A 45 9.31 34.56 0.93
N THR A 46 10.58 34.48 1.29
CA THR A 46 11.63 35.37 0.77
C THR A 46 12.05 34.90 -0.64
N ASP A 47 12.73 35.75 -1.38
CA ASP A 47 13.23 35.42 -2.71
C ASP A 47 14.18 34.20 -2.70
N ASP A 48 15.00 34.08 -1.66
CA ASP A 48 15.92 32.93 -1.50
C ASP A 48 15.16 31.63 -1.16
N GLU A 49 14.12 31.71 -0.30
CA GLU A 49 13.24 30.56 0.01
C GLU A 49 12.47 30.10 -1.24
N LEU A 50 11.91 31.03 -2.03
CA LEU A 50 11.24 30.72 -3.30
C LEU A 50 12.16 30.06 -4.30
N LYS A 51 13.39 30.53 -4.39
CA LYS A 51 14.40 29.93 -5.27
C LYS A 51 14.69 28.49 -4.88
N THR A 52 14.93 28.24 -3.59
CA THR A 52 15.19 26.89 -3.06
C THR A 52 14.01 25.95 -3.32
N LEU A 53 12.78 26.38 -3.01
CA LEU A 53 11.58 25.59 -3.25
C LEU A 53 11.39 25.26 -4.72
N ASN A 54 11.59 26.21 -5.64
CA ASN A 54 11.44 25.98 -7.05
C ASN A 54 12.52 25.04 -7.61
N GLU A 55 13.78 25.15 -7.17
CA GLU A 55 14.86 24.24 -7.57
C GLU A 55 14.57 22.80 -7.11
N ASP A 56 14.05 22.62 -5.88
CA ASP A 56 13.66 21.33 -5.35
C ASP A 56 12.45 20.75 -6.09
N ILE A 57 11.43 21.56 -6.38
CA ILE A 57 10.23 21.16 -7.14
C ILE A 57 10.63 20.68 -8.55
N GLU A 58 11.51 21.41 -9.23
CA GLU A 58 12.00 20.98 -10.55
C GLU A 58 12.79 19.67 -10.48
N THR A 59 13.50 19.43 -9.39
CA THR A 59 14.21 18.18 -9.17
C THR A 59 13.20 17.03 -8.94
N ILE A 60 12.16 17.26 -8.17
CA ILE A 60 11.06 16.29 -7.95
C ILE A 60 10.36 15.99 -9.27
N ARG A 61 10.03 17.00 -10.09
CA ARG A 61 9.40 16.83 -11.40
C ARG A 61 10.22 15.92 -12.31
N LYS A 62 11.53 16.14 -12.39
CA LYS A 62 12.44 15.28 -13.18
C LYS A 62 12.46 13.84 -12.70
N ILE A 63 12.40 13.62 -11.39
CA ILE A 63 12.33 12.26 -10.82
C ILE A 63 11.01 11.60 -11.22
N GLU A 64 9.89 12.31 -11.15
CA GLU A 64 8.57 11.80 -11.54
C GLU A 64 8.50 11.48 -13.05
N GLU A 65 9.07 12.34 -13.89
CA GLU A 65 9.20 12.07 -15.33
C GLU A 65 10.04 10.81 -15.61
N GLN A 66 11.15 10.63 -14.89
CA GLN A 66 11.99 9.44 -15.02
C GLN A 66 11.25 8.16 -14.58
N ILE A 67 10.46 8.24 -13.51
CA ILE A 67 9.61 7.13 -13.06
C ILE A 67 8.59 6.80 -14.15
N ALA A 68 7.87 7.79 -14.67
CA ALA A 68 6.89 7.61 -15.73
C ALA A 68 7.51 7.04 -17.03
N GLU A 69 8.73 7.47 -17.39
CA GLU A 69 9.47 6.89 -18.52
C GLU A 69 9.86 5.43 -18.29
N LEU A 70 10.27 5.06 -17.08
CA LEU A 70 10.61 3.68 -16.73
C LEU A 70 9.35 2.79 -16.75
N GLU A 71 8.25 3.28 -16.23
CA GLU A 71 6.95 2.60 -16.28
C GLU A 71 6.45 2.42 -17.72
N ASN A 72 6.59 3.44 -18.57
CA ASN A 72 6.24 3.36 -20.00
C ASN A 72 7.18 2.43 -20.78
N LYS A 73 8.47 2.39 -20.46
CA LYS A 73 9.41 1.43 -21.05
C LYS A 73 9.05 -0.01 -20.67
N ASN A 74 8.59 -0.23 -19.45
CA ASN A 74 8.09 -1.52 -19.02
C ASN A 74 6.76 -1.89 -19.71
N LYS A 75 5.89 -0.92 -20.00
CA LYS A 75 4.63 -1.13 -20.77
C LYS A 75 4.86 -1.37 -22.27
N SER A 76 5.87 -0.74 -22.87
CA SER A 76 6.16 -0.89 -24.32
C SER A 76 6.98 -2.13 -24.66
N SER A 77 7.44 -2.92 -23.69
CA SER A 77 8.12 -4.19 -23.91
C SER A 77 7.16 -5.39 -23.97
N ASP A 78 5.85 -5.18 -23.79
CA ASP A 78 4.87 -6.25 -23.58
C ASP A 78 3.99 -6.59 -24.79
N ASP A 79 4.25 -5.99 -25.96
CA ASP A 79 3.41 -6.23 -27.16
C ASP A 79 3.93 -7.33 -28.10
N ASN A 80 4.91 -8.17 -27.69
CA ASN A 80 5.31 -9.31 -28.51
C ASN A 80 6.03 -10.42 -27.75
N LYS A 81 5.38 -11.05 -26.77
CA LYS A 81 5.66 -12.44 -26.42
C LYS A 81 4.55 -13.05 -25.58
N LYS A 82 3.68 -13.79 -26.23
CA LYS A 82 2.87 -14.83 -25.61
C LYS A 82 3.83 -15.96 -25.20
N ASP A 83 4.48 -15.78 -24.09
CA ASP A 83 5.12 -16.84 -23.34
C ASP A 83 5.20 -16.41 -21.86
N SER A 84 4.73 -17.29 -21.00
CA SER A 84 4.57 -17.13 -19.57
C SER A 84 5.87 -16.74 -18.86
N SER A 85 6.21 -15.44 -18.82
CA SER A 85 7.10 -14.90 -17.81
C SER A 85 6.25 -14.25 -16.74
N LYS A 86 5.99 -15.01 -15.67
CA LYS A 86 5.48 -14.58 -14.38
C LYS A 86 6.24 -13.29 -13.98
N ALA A 87 5.63 -12.12 -14.14
CA ALA A 87 6.10 -10.93 -13.45
C ALA A 87 6.14 -11.34 -11.98
N SER A 88 7.33 -11.29 -11.38
CA SER A 88 7.51 -11.70 -9.98
C SER A 88 6.61 -10.81 -9.12
N SER A 89 5.47 -11.34 -8.68
CA SER A 89 4.61 -10.65 -7.73
C SER A 89 5.41 -10.37 -6.46
N VAL A 90 5.19 -9.23 -5.84
CA VAL A 90 5.83 -8.88 -4.54
C VAL A 90 5.60 -9.97 -3.50
N PHE A 91 4.47 -10.66 -3.59
CA PHE A 91 4.08 -11.75 -2.70
C PHE A 91 4.23 -13.15 -3.32
N SER A 92 4.93 -13.30 -4.47
CA SER A 92 5.36 -14.61 -4.94
C SER A 92 6.45 -15.15 -4.02
N ASP A 93 6.43 -16.47 -3.79
CA ASP A 93 7.34 -17.12 -2.84
C ASP A 93 7.31 -16.49 -1.43
N PHE A 94 6.15 -15.91 -1.06
CA PHE A 94 5.94 -15.31 0.24
C PHE A 94 6.10 -16.33 1.35
N SER A 95 6.79 -15.93 2.40
CA SER A 95 6.88 -16.70 3.64
C SER A 95 6.95 -15.76 4.83
N GLY A 96 6.32 -16.19 5.91
CA GLY A 96 6.28 -15.45 7.16
C GLY A 96 5.88 -16.36 8.32
N GLU A 97 5.68 -15.76 9.46
CA GLU A 97 5.19 -16.41 10.66
C GLU A 97 4.16 -15.48 11.32
N ASP A 98 3.01 -16.01 11.73
CA ASP A 98 2.10 -15.21 12.53
C ASP A 98 2.62 -15.04 13.97
N PHE A 99 2.00 -14.15 14.73
CA PHE A 99 2.46 -13.88 16.10
C PHE A 99 2.22 -15.04 17.08
N ASP A 100 1.47 -16.07 16.66
CA ASP A 100 1.27 -17.33 17.39
C ASP A 100 2.33 -18.39 17.01
N GLY A 101 3.21 -18.09 16.05
CA GLY A 101 4.30 -18.96 15.60
C GLY A 101 3.92 -19.92 14.47
N ASN A 102 2.76 -19.76 13.86
CA ASN A 102 2.36 -20.58 12.72
C ASN A 102 3.03 -20.06 11.43
N LYS A 103 3.56 -20.98 10.63
CA LYS A 103 4.12 -20.65 9.33
C LYS A 103 3.02 -20.22 8.35
N VAL A 104 3.31 -19.20 7.60
CA VAL A 104 2.44 -18.64 6.56
C VAL A 104 3.24 -18.54 5.27
N ASP A 105 2.68 -18.99 4.16
CA ASP A 105 3.28 -18.96 2.82
C ASP A 105 2.32 -18.33 1.80
N ASP A 106 2.67 -18.41 0.53
CA ASP A 106 1.88 -17.86 -0.58
C ASP A 106 0.47 -18.46 -0.72
N SER A 107 0.19 -19.61 -0.05
CA SER A 107 -1.15 -20.17 0.03
C SER A 107 -2.14 -19.24 0.75
N LEU A 108 -1.65 -18.29 1.55
CA LEU A 108 -2.44 -17.21 2.12
C LEU A 108 -3.21 -16.44 1.03
N PHE A 109 -2.53 -16.11 -0.07
CA PHE A 109 -3.14 -15.35 -1.16
C PHE A 109 -3.98 -16.24 -2.07
N SER A 110 -3.45 -17.40 -2.47
CA SER A 110 -4.17 -18.33 -3.36
C SER A 110 -5.44 -18.91 -2.72
N GLY A 111 -5.52 -18.93 -1.41
CA GLY A 111 -6.72 -19.33 -0.65
C GLY A 111 -7.86 -18.31 -0.67
N ASN A 112 -7.56 -17.03 -0.96
CA ASN A 112 -8.49 -15.92 -0.89
C ASN A 112 -8.76 -15.30 -2.27
N ALA A 113 -9.96 -14.80 -2.52
CA ALA A 113 -10.26 -13.98 -3.69
C ALA A 113 -9.54 -12.63 -3.61
N VAL A 114 -9.43 -12.09 -2.40
CA VAL A 114 -8.69 -10.87 -2.07
C VAL A 114 -8.10 -11.00 -0.68
N THR A 115 -6.86 -10.56 -0.52
CA THR A 115 -6.23 -10.36 0.80
C THR A 115 -5.98 -8.88 0.99
N VAL A 116 -6.55 -8.33 2.06
CA VAL A 116 -6.33 -6.93 2.49
C VAL A 116 -5.11 -6.93 3.39
N VAL A 117 -4.00 -6.34 2.94
CA VAL A 117 -2.76 -6.26 3.70
C VAL A 117 -2.61 -4.86 4.26
N ASN A 118 -2.65 -4.74 5.60
CA ASN A 118 -2.50 -3.48 6.31
C ASN A 118 -1.10 -3.40 6.92
N PHE A 119 -0.37 -2.33 6.59
CA PHE A 119 0.95 -2.06 7.15
C PHE A 119 0.83 -1.04 8.29
N TRP A 120 1.41 -1.39 9.42
CA TRP A 120 1.32 -0.61 10.64
C TRP A 120 2.58 -0.74 11.51
N PHE A 121 2.70 0.08 12.55
CA PHE A 121 3.71 -0.08 13.60
C PHE A 121 3.14 0.31 14.98
N THR A 122 3.76 -0.20 16.03
CA THR A 122 3.23 -0.14 17.41
C THR A 122 3.04 1.27 17.94
N GLY A 123 3.93 2.20 17.58
CA GLY A 123 3.87 3.62 17.97
C GLY A 123 2.92 4.49 17.12
N CYS A 124 2.36 3.95 16.05
CA CYS A 124 1.50 4.68 15.12
C CYS A 124 0.08 4.84 15.68
N LYS A 125 -0.22 5.99 16.28
CA LYS A 125 -1.55 6.25 16.85
C LYS A 125 -2.71 6.08 15.87
N PRO A 126 -2.68 6.65 14.62
CA PRO A 126 -3.76 6.42 13.66
C PRO A 126 -3.88 4.95 13.24
N CYS A 127 -2.77 4.19 13.15
CA CYS A 127 -2.84 2.77 12.86
C CYS A 127 -3.57 2.01 13.97
N VAL A 128 -3.22 2.28 15.23
CA VAL A 128 -3.86 1.63 16.39
C VAL A 128 -5.36 1.97 16.45
N ALA A 129 -5.74 3.19 16.08
CA ALA A 129 -7.14 3.62 16.10
C ALA A 129 -8.03 2.83 15.12
N GLU A 130 -7.49 2.37 13.98
CA GLU A 130 -8.26 1.61 12.98
C GLU A 130 -8.30 0.09 13.21
N LEU A 131 -7.46 -0.48 14.11
CA LEU A 131 -7.31 -1.94 14.27
C LEU A 131 -8.64 -2.65 14.54
N SER A 132 -9.50 -2.09 15.40
CA SER A 132 -10.81 -2.66 15.65
C SER A 132 -11.71 -2.62 14.42
N LYS A 133 -11.59 -1.58 13.59
CA LYS A 133 -12.34 -1.43 12.34
C LYS A 133 -11.87 -2.41 11.27
N LEU A 134 -10.56 -2.68 11.20
CA LEU A 134 -9.99 -3.75 10.37
C LEU A 134 -10.49 -5.14 10.80
N ASN A 135 -10.72 -5.35 12.09
CA ASN A 135 -11.30 -6.59 12.58
C ASN A 135 -12.75 -6.77 12.11
N GLU A 136 -13.57 -5.72 12.17
CA GLU A 136 -14.92 -5.70 11.59
C GLU A 136 -14.90 -5.95 10.08
N LEU A 137 -13.97 -5.32 9.36
CA LEU A 137 -13.77 -5.51 7.94
C LEU A 137 -13.44 -6.98 7.62
N ASN A 138 -12.52 -7.59 8.39
CA ASN A 138 -12.16 -9.01 8.24
C ASN A 138 -13.38 -9.91 8.34
N ASP A 139 -14.22 -9.69 9.35
CA ASP A 139 -15.46 -10.48 9.53
C ASP A 139 -16.44 -10.26 8.37
N ALA A 140 -16.55 -9.04 7.85
CA ALA A 140 -17.44 -8.71 6.74
C ALA A 140 -17.00 -9.38 5.42
N ILE A 141 -15.69 -9.34 5.09
CA ILE A 141 -15.20 -9.87 3.80
C ILE A 141 -14.95 -11.37 3.81
N LYS A 142 -14.88 -12.00 4.97
CA LYS A 142 -14.63 -13.45 5.10
C LYS A 142 -15.65 -14.28 4.35
N SER A 143 -16.94 -13.93 4.44
CA SER A 143 -18.01 -14.60 3.69
C SER A 143 -17.94 -14.38 2.18
N MET A 144 -17.20 -13.36 1.73
CA MET A 144 -16.98 -13.01 0.34
C MET A 144 -15.71 -13.66 -0.23
N GLY A 145 -14.99 -14.45 0.58
CA GLY A 145 -13.72 -15.07 0.21
C GLY A 145 -12.50 -14.17 0.35
N GLY A 146 -12.60 -13.15 1.21
CA GLY A 146 -11.48 -12.25 1.56
C GLY A 146 -10.94 -12.49 2.97
N GLU A 147 -9.77 -11.97 3.24
CA GLU A 147 -9.12 -11.97 4.55
C GLU A 147 -8.35 -10.67 4.76
N VAL A 148 -8.33 -10.15 6.00
CA VAL A 148 -7.44 -9.07 6.42
C VAL A 148 -6.20 -9.67 7.08
N VAL A 149 -5.03 -9.13 6.75
CA VAL A 149 -3.74 -9.49 7.34
C VAL A 149 -3.00 -8.22 7.72
N GLY A 150 -2.46 -8.15 8.93
CA GLY A 150 -1.57 -7.10 9.38
C GLY A 150 -0.10 -7.47 9.15
N ILE A 151 0.70 -6.52 8.72
CA ILE A 151 2.16 -6.61 8.74
C ILE A 151 2.68 -5.44 9.57
N ASN A 152 3.27 -5.77 10.72
CA ASN A 152 3.90 -4.75 11.56
C ASN A 152 5.37 -4.59 11.15
N THR A 153 5.74 -3.38 10.74
CA THR A 153 7.08 -3.11 10.20
C THR A 153 8.21 -3.11 11.24
N GLU A 154 7.90 -3.21 12.53
CA GLU A 154 8.89 -3.35 13.60
C GLU A 154 9.17 -4.82 13.94
N THR A 155 8.32 -5.76 13.45
CA THR A 155 8.39 -7.20 13.79
C THR A 155 9.13 -8.05 12.78
N PHE A 156 9.84 -7.44 11.83
CA PHE A 156 10.60 -8.17 10.83
C PHE A 156 11.62 -9.13 11.46
N ASP A 157 11.95 -10.19 10.73
CA ASP A 157 12.98 -11.19 11.08
C ASP A 157 12.71 -11.89 12.42
N GLY A 158 11.43 -11.99 12.81
CA GLY A 158 11.03 -12.64 14.06
C GLY A 158 11.47 -11.90 15.32
N ASN A 159 11.55 -10.55 15.27
CA ASN A 159 11.89 -9.73 16.44
C ASN A 159 10.92 -9.96 17.60
N LYS A 160 11.29 -10.85 18.52
CA LYS A 160 10.40 -11.31 19.62
C LYS A 160 9.97 -10.19 20.56
N THR A 161 10.81 -9.17 20.76
CA THR A 161 10.44 -8.02 21.61
C THR A 161 9.36 -7.20 20.96
N ALA A 162 9.55 -6.81 19.69
CA ALA A 162 8.56 -6.06 18.93
C ALA A 162 7.25 -6.85 18.73
N ILE A 163 7.34 -8.16 18.46
CA ILE A 163 6.16 -9.05 18.36
C ILE A 163 5.36 -9.03 19.66
N LYS A 164 6.01 -9.13 20.83
CA LYS A 164 5.32 -9.09 22.13
C LYS A 164 4.63 -7.75 22.38
N GLU A 165 5.29 -6.64 22.04
CA GLU A 165 4.72 -5.30 22.16
C GLU A 165 3.53 -5.12 21.24
N ALA A 166 3.67 -5.50 19.97
CA ALA A 166 2.61 -5.45 18.98
C ALA A 166 1.42 -6.33 19.38
N ALA A 167 1.66 -7.57 19.84
CA ALA A 167 0.63 -8.47 20.31
C ALA A 167 -0.18 -7.88 21.48
N SER A 168 0.49 -7.19 22.42
CA SER A 168 -0.21 -6.51 23.53
C SER A 168 -1.14 -5.39 23.04
N VAL A 169 -0.74 -4.66 21.99
CA VAL A 169 -1.58 -3.63 21.35
C VAL A 169 -2.79 -4.30 20.67
N LEU A 170 -2.55 -5.36 19.89
CA LEU A 170 -3.62 -6.10 19.19
C LEU A 170 -4.64 -6.66 20.18
N GLU A 171 -4.17 -7.26 21.28
CA GLU A 171 -5.04 -7.78 22.36
C GLU A 171 -5.89 -6.65 22.97
N SER A 172 -5.29 -5.50 23.27
CA SER A 172 -6.00 -4.34 23.83
C SER A 172 -7.08 -3.79 22.92
N GLN A 173 -6.92 -3.93 21.59
CA GLN A 173 -7.87 -3.53 20.56
C GLN A 173 -8.83 -4.65 20.14
N GLY A 174 -8.74 -5.82 20.75
CA GLY A 174 -9.61 -6.96 20.47
C GLY A 174 -9.44 -7.55 19.07
N VAL A 175 -8.24 -7.40 18.47
CA VAL A 175 -7.93 -7.88 17.12
C VAL A 175 -7.84 -9.41 17.09
N LYS A 176 -8.47 -10.02 16.07
CA LYS A 176 -8.50 -11.48 15.85
C LYS A 176 -7.97 -11.91 14.49
N TYR A 177 -7.77 -10.97 13.56
CA TYR A 177 -7.16 -11.29 12.27
C TYR A 177 -5.64 -11.44 12.41
N ARG A 178 -5.05 -12.21 11.48
CA ARG A 178 -3.63 -12.56 11.54
C ARG A 178 -2.74 -11.33 11.38
N ASN A 179 -1.70 -11.27 12.20
CA ASN A 179 -0.60 -10.32 12.06
C ASN A 179 0.69 -11.10 11.85
N LEU A 180 1.50 -10.67 10.89
CA LEU A 180 2.65 -11.41 10.40
C LEU A 180 3.96 -10.69 10.69
N SER A 181 4.96 -11.48 11.04
CA SER A 181 6.37 -11.17 10.95
C SER A 181 6.93 -11.78 9.68
N ILE A 182 7.61 -10.99 8.87
CA ILE A 182 8.18 -11.41 7.58
C ILE A 182 9.68 -11.12 7.53
N ASP A 183 10.38 -11.80 6.62
CA ASP A 183 11.81 -11.57 6.37
C ASP A 183 12.01 -10.21 5.68
N SER A 184 12.78 -9.31 6.30
CA SER A 184 13.07 -7.96 5.79
C SER A 184 13.79 -7.98 4.43
N SER A 185 14.52 -9.04 4.12
CA SER A 185 15.26 -9.20 2.86
C SER A 185 14.40 -9.75 1.72
N SER A 186 13.21 -10.29 2.01
CA SER A 186 12.26 -10.79 1.02
C SER A 186 11.70 -9.66 0.14
N ALA A 187 11.07 -10.00 -0.97
CA ALA A 187 10.40 -9.02 -1.83
C ALA A 187 9.30 -8.26 -1.06
N ALA A 188 8.50 -8.98 -0.26
CA ALA A 188 7.47 -8.37 0.58
C ALA A 188 8.05 -7.50 1.70
N GLY A 189 9.17 -7.93 2.33
CA GLY A 189 9.85 -7.15 3.36
C GLY A 189 10.46 -5.86 2.81
N LYS A 190 11.06 -5.90 1.65
CA LYS A 190 11.58 -4.69 0.96
C LYS A 190 10.44 -3.74 0.62
N TYR A 191 9.35 -4.24 0.05
CA TYR A 191 8.16 -3.43 -0.22
C TYR A 191 7.63 -2.76 1.05
N ALA A 192 7.48 -3.53 2.14
CA ALA A 192 7.02 -3.01 3.42
C ALA A 192 7.97 -1.96 4.03
N SER A 193 9.29 -2.12 3.82
CA SER A 193 10.31 -1.16 4.28
C SER A 193 10.31 0.16 3.50
N GLU A 194 9.75 0.17 2.28
CA GLU A 194 9.64 1.36 1.44
C GLU A 194 8.37 2.18 1.74
N ILE A 195 7.48 1.69 2.60
CA ILE A 195 6.27 2.41 2.98
C ILE A 195 6.62 3.59 3.88
N MET A 196 6.30 4.80 3.42
CA MET A 196 6.65 6.07 4.07
C MET A 196 5.48 6.71 4.83
N ALA A 197 4.24 6.25 4.60
CA ALA A 197 3.04 6.77 5.26
C ALA A 197 2.30 5.64 5.97
N PHE A 198 1.80 5.90 7.18
CA PHE A 198 1.08 4.91 7.97
C PHE A 198 -0.23 5.47 8.54
N PRO A 199 -1.29 4.65 8.58
CA PRO A 199 -1.37 3.30 8.02
C PRO A 199 -1.43 3.33 6.49
N THR A 200 -0.95 2.24 5.87
CA THR A 200 -1.13 1.97 4.44
C THR A 200 -1.80 0.61 4.27
N THR A 201 -2.80 0.55 3.42
CA THR A 201 -3.51 -0.69 3.10
C THR A 201 -3.45 -0.95 1.60
N ILE A 202 -3.12 -2.20 1.23
CA ILE A 202 -3.12 -2.67 -0.16
C ILE A 202 -4.05 -3.87 -0.31
N LEU A 203 -4.49 -4.11 -1.54
CA LEU A 203 -5.21 -5.32 -1.92
C LEU A 203 -4.29 -6.23 -2.72
N VAL A 204 -4.34 -7.51 -2.40
CA VAL A 204 -3.57 -8.56 -3.09
C VAL A 204 -4.55 -9.60 -3.63
N ASP A 205 -4.43 -9.90 -4.92
CA ASP A 205 -5.27 -10.92 -5.58
C ASP A 205 -4.81 -12.34 -5.26
N ARG A 206 -5.53 -13.33 -5.75
CA ARG A 206 -5.24 -14.76 -5.60
C ARG A 206 -3.87 -15.18 -6.13
N ASN A 207 -3.31 -14.42 -7.08
CA ASN A 207 -2.02 -14.71 -7.68
C ASN A 207 -0.85 -14.02 -6.96
N GLY A 208 -1.13 -13.33 -5.85
CA GLY A 208 -0.15 -12.56 -5.10
C GLY A 208 0.21 -11.21 -5.73
N ASN A 209 -0.58 -10.70 -6.67
CA ASN A 209 -0.35 -9.39 -7.27
C ASN A 209 -1.04 -8.31 -6.44
N ILE A 210 -0.37 -7.17 -6.26
CA ILE A 210 -1.00 -5.97 -5.73
C ILE A 210 -1.98 -5.45 -6.79
N VAL A 211 -3.21 -5.17 -6.39
CA VAL A 211 -4.28 -4.69 -7.26
C VAL A 211 -4.85 -3.37 -6.75
N GLY A 212 -5.06 -2.45 -7.67
CA GLY A 212 -5.48 -1.08 -7.32
C GLY A 212 -4.36 -0.24 -6.72
N GLU A 213 -4.72 0.94 -6.27
CA GLU A 213 -3.79 1.88 -5.64
C GLU A 213 -3.73 1.65 -4.12
N PRO A 214 -2.55 1.77 -3.48
CA PRO A 214 -2.45 1.73 -2.03
C PRO A 214 -3.32 2.80 -1.39
N MET A 215 -4.11 2.41 -0.39
CA MET A 215 -4.87 3.35 0.41
C MET A 215 -4.01 3.91 1.54
N LEU A 216 -3.88 5.22 1.60
CA LEU A 216 -3.16 5.94 2.64
C LEU A 216 -4.16 6.48 3.67
N GLY A 217 -3.84 6.30 4.96
CA GLY A 217 -4.68 6.72 6.08
C GLY A 217 -5.67 5.65 6.54
N GLY A 218 -6.27 5.89 7.70
CA GLY A 218 -7.08 4.90 8.40
C GLY A 218 -8.49 4.72 7.83
N ILE A 219 -9.02 3.51 7.97
CA ILE A 219 -10.39 3.13 7.61
C ILE A 219 -11.40 3.38 8.76
N ASP A 220 -10.98 3.99 9.85
CA ASP A 220 -11.86 4.60 10.83
C ASP A 220 -12.61 5.82 10.25
N ASN A 221 -12.10 6.41 9.18
CA ASN A 221 -12.82 7.34 8.31
C ASN A 221 -13.78 6.58 7.40
N GLN A 222 -15.06 6.99 7.36
CA GLN A 222 -16.11 6.30 6.59
C GLN A 222 -15.87 6.36 5.08
N ASP A 223 -15.37 7.48 4.56
CA ASP A 223 -15.10 7.61 3.11
C ASP A 223 -13.99 6.65 2.67
N ASN A 224 -12.94 6.50 3.49
CA ASN A 224 -11.86 5.54 3.25
C ASN A 224 -12.39 4.09 3.32
N TYR A 225 -13.23 3.79 4.31
CA TYR A 225 -13.85 2.47 4.43
C TYR A 225 -14.70 2.11 3.21
N ASP A 226 -15.56 3.02 2.76
CA ASP A 226 -16.44 2.81 1.62
C ASP A 226 -15.63 2.66 0.31
N ALA A 227 -14.57 3.47 0.14
CA ALA A 227 -13.65 3.36 -0.98
C ALA A 227 -12.92 2.01 -1.00
N LEU A 228 -12.42 1.55 0.15
CA LEU A 228 -11.77 0.25 0.29
C LEU A 228 -12.73 -0.90 -0.01
N MET A 229 -13.96 -0.87 0.54
CA MET A 229 -14.99 -1.87 0.27
C MET A 229 -15.34 -1.95 -1.22
N LYS A 230 -15.41 -0.83 -1.90
CA LYS A 230 -15.65 -0.78 -3.36
C LYS A 230 -14.51 -1.43 -4.15
N GLN A 231 -13.26 -1.19 -3.76
CA GLN A 231 -12.10 -1.82 -4.39
C GLN A 231 -12.09 -3.34 -4.12
N ILE A 232 -12.34 -3.77 -2.87
CA ILE A 232 -12.45 -5.18 -2.48
C ILE A 232 -13.51 -5.88 -3.33
N GLN A 233 -14.70 -5.31 -3.46
CA GLN A 233 -15.77 -5.89 -4.28
C GLN A 233 -15.34 -6.05 -5.75
N SER A 234 -14.66 -5.06 -6.31
CA SER A 234 -14.16 -5.11 -7.69
C SER A 234 -13.16 -6.26 -7.89
N VAL A 235 -12.27 -6.52 -6.93
CA VAL A 235 -11.30 -7.63 -6.98
C VAL A 235 -12.00 -8.98 -6.90
N ILE A 236 -12.97 -9.12 -6.00
CA ILE A 236 -13.78 -10.34 -5.85
C ILE A 236 -14.58 -10.64 -7.12
N ASP A 237 -15.20 -9.63 -7.71
CA ASP A 237 -15.97 -9.78 -8.95
C ASP A 237 -15.06 -10.22 -10.12
N ALA A 238 -13.85 -9.67 -10.19
CA ALA A 238 -12.86 -10.08 -11.19
C ALA A 238 -12.40 -11.54 -11.00
N ASP A 239 -12.18 -11.99 -9.74
CA ASP A 239 -11.85 -13.39 -9.42
C ASP A 239 -13.01 -14.34 -9.82
N SER A 240 -14.26 -13.95 -9.58
CA SER A 240 -15.45 -14.73 -9.91
C SER A 240 -15.66 -14.89 -11.42
N THR A 241 -15.39 -13.83 -12.19
CA THR A 241 -15.47 -13.89 -13.66
C THR A 241 -14.41 -14.78 -14.25
N ASN A 242 -13.18 -14.75 -13.73
CA ASN A 242 -12.10 -15.62 -14.15
C ASN A 242 -12.41 -17.10 -13.88
N LYS A 243 -13.05 -17.43 -12.75
CA LYS A 243 -13.51 -18.80 -12.46
C LYS A 243 -14.58 -19.28 -13.44
N SER A 244 -15.52 -18.43 -13.83
CA SER A 244 -16.60 -18.78 -14.77
C SER A 244 -16.05 -19.09 -16.17
N VAL A 245 -15.05 -18.35 -16.64
CA VAL A 245 -14.39 -18.57 -17.93
C VAL A 245 -13.61 -19.87 -17.94
N SER A 246 -12.93 -20.22 -16.85
CA SER A 246 -12.20 -21.50 -16.73
C SER A 246 -13.13 -22.72 -16.79
N TYR A 247 -14.31 -22.64 -16.18
CA TYR A 247 -15.32 -23.71 -16.24
C TYR A 247 -15.95 -23.90 -17.62
N THR A 248 -16.10 -22.85 -18.40
CA THR A 248 -16.64 -22.94 -19.77
C THR A 248 -15.62 -23.54 -20.74
N HIS A 249 -14.32 -23.31 -20.56
CA HIS A 249 -13.28 -23.90 -21.39
C HIS A 249 -13.11 -25.39 -21.15
N LEU A 250 -13.24 -25.86 -19.92
CA LEU A 250 -13.18 -27.29 -19.60
C LEU A 250 -14.35 -28.09 -20.21
N ARG A 251 -15.54 -27.51 -20.33
CA ARG A 251 -16.70 -28.15 -20.97
C ARG A 251 -16.63 -28.19 -22.50
N ALA A 252 -15.86 -27.33 -23.14
CA ALA A 252 -15.71 -27.30 -24.59
C ALA A 252 -14.79 -28.38 -25.15
N HIS A 253 -14.03 -29.09 -24.33
CA HIS A 253 -13.16 -30.18 -24.70
C HIS A 253 -13.74 -31.59 -24.44
N GLU A 254 -14.97 -31.70 -23.91
CA GLU A 254 -15.64 -32.98 -23.65
C GLU A 254 -16.78 -33.32 -24.62
N THR A 255 -16.86 -32.62 -25.77
CA THR A 255 -17.87 -32.96 -26.82
C THR A 255 -17.23 -33.39 -28.12
#